data_b8985d6af87c9545aabd291373d48c4c
#
_entry.id   b8985d6af87c9545aabd291373d48c4c
#
_cell.length_a   1.000
_cell.length_b   1.000
_cell.length_c   1.000
_cell.angle_alpha   90.00
_cell.angle_beta   90.00
_cell.angle_gamma   90.00
#
_symmetry.space_group_name_H-M   'P 1'
#
loop_
_entity.id
_entity.type
_entity.pdbx_description
1 polymer ?
#
loop_
_entity_poly.entity_id
_entity_poly.type
_entity_poly.pdbx_seq_one_letter_code
_entity_poly.pdbx_strand_id
1 'polypeptide(L)'
;XXXYVGTHGLGTYLLTSDHQALLIDTGLPENTEQIEQNIKKLGFKLSDVKIMVTSHAHWDHVGALARIKQDTGAKLIAMQQDVKALEIGKPIGENTFQSIPFTPVKVDKVIHDGEVVKLGKLKLKATLTPGHTPGCTTWSTEVKSNGKNLNVVFPCSLSVAGNVLQNNHQYPNIVEDYRQSFKRLKNMKADIVLTSHPEVADVMGNKARKDAGQVNAFIQSEKLSAIVKDAEMAFEKSLVSSKP
;
A
#
# COMPACT_ATOMS: atom_id res chain seq x y z
N UNK A 1 -5.78 -3.20 -15.87
CA UNK A 1 -5.44 -2.19 -15.57
C UNK A 1 -5.18 -1.65 -14.20
N UNK A 2 -4.40 -0.88 -14.15
CA UNK A 2 -4.08 -0.22 -12.94
C UNK A 2 -4.27 1.23 -13.22
N UNK A 3 -5.00 1.71 -12.59
CA UNK A 3 -5.32 3.09 -12.69
C UNK A 3 -4.94 3.74 -11.43
N TYR A 4 -4.34 4.92 -11.54
CA TYR A 4 -4.00 5.78 -10.41
C TYR A 4 -5.18 6.71 -10.18
N VAL A 5 -5.86 6.58 -9.06
CA VAL A 5 -7.04 7.40 -8.78
C VAL A 5 -6.84 8.29 -7.55
N GLY A 6 -5.64 8.34 -7.03
CA GLY A 6 -5.31 9.14 -5.86
C GLY A 6 -4.97 10.58 -6.20
N THR A 7 -4.36 11.26 -5.24
CA THR A 7 -3.90 12.63 -5.38
C THR A 7 -2.41 12.65 -5.70
N HIS A 8 -1.86 13.85 -5.91
CA HIS A 8 -0.43 13.97 -6.22
C HIS A 8 0.46 13.40 -5.14
N GLY A 9 0.07 13.53 -3.89
CA GLY A 9 0.92 13.13 -2.78
C GLY A 9 0.64 11.79 -2.17
N LEU A 10 -0.51 11.19 -2.47
CA LEU A 10 -0.89 9.91 -1.86
C LEU A 10 -1.51 9.01 -2.90
N GLY A 11 -0.91 7.83 -3.06
CA GLY A 11 -1.31 6.89 -4.08
C GLY A 11 -2.52 6.07 -3.70
N THR A 12 -3.47 6.01 -4.59
CA THR A 12 -4.61 5.12 -4.50
C THR A 12 -4.72 4.46 -5.87
N TYR A 13 -4.75 3.14 -5.87
CA TYR A 13 -4.70 2.39 -7.13
C TYR A 13 -5.97 1.61 -7.33
N LEU A 14 -6.51 1.68 -8.54
CA LEU A 14 -7.69 0.93 -8.94
C LEU A 14 -7.26 -0.18 -9.89
N LEU A 15 -7.54 -1.41 -9.53
CA LEU A 15 -7.25 -2.56 -10.37
C LEU A 15 -8.58 -3.13 -10.86
N THR A 16 -8.65 -3.43 -12.14
CA THR A 16 -9.93 -3.80 -12.73
C THR A 16 -9.89 -5.15 -13.42
N SER A 17 -11.03 -5.83 -13.43
CA SER A 17 -11.22 -7.07 -14.17
C SER A 17 -12.71 -7.21 -14.46
N ASP A 18 -13.06 -7.44 -15.73
CA ASP A 18 -14.44 -7.67 -16.15
C ASP A 18 -15.40 -6.59 -15.63
N HIS A 19 -14.96 -5.34 -15.74
CA HIS A 19 -15.73 -4.16 -15.34
C HIS A 19 -16.06 -4.12 -13.84
N GLN A 20 -15.27 -4.80 -13.05
CA GLN A 20 -15.30 -4.69 -11.60
C GLN A 20 -13.95 -4.18 -11.14
N ALA A 21 -13.92 -3.64 -9.94
CA ALA A 21 -12.70 -2.99 -9.47
C ALA A 21 -12.35 -3.34 -8.03
N LEU A 22 -11.05 -3.28 -7.77
CA LEU A 22 -10.45 -3.41 -6.45
C LEU A 22 -9.65 -2.15 -6.19
N LEU A 23 -9.80 -1.57 -5.01
CA LEU A 23 -9.11 -0.33 -4.66
C LEU A 23 -8.05 -0.61 -3.60
N ILE A 24 -6.83 -0.12 -3.82
CA ILE A 24 -5.74 -0.20 -2.83
C ILE A 24 -5.54 1.18 -2.22
N ASP A 25 -5.77 1.29 -0.91
CA ASP A 25 -5.63 2.51 -0.12
C ASP A 25 -6.63 3.59 -0.50
N THR A 26 -6.69 4.65 0.30
CA THR A 26 -7.64 5.73 0.08
C THR A 26 -7.08 7.13 0.33
N GLY A 27 -5.91 7.27 0.94
CA GLY A 27 -5.39 8.59 1.27
C GLY A 27 -6.07 9.21 2.49
N LEU A 28 -6.11 10.53 2.52
CA LEU A 28 -6.67 11.29 3.63
C LEU A 28 -8.20 11.35 3.58
N PRO A 29 -8.86 11.64 4.70
CA PRO A 29 -10.33 11.76 4.66
C PRO A 29 -10.83 12.77 3.65
N GLU A 30 -10.13 13.89 3.50
CA GLU A 30 -10.54 14.93 2.55
C GLU A 30 -10.32 14.54 1.10
N ASN A 31 -9.67 13.41 0.85
CA ASN A 31 -9.45 12.93 -0.52
C ASN A 31 -10.63 12.12 -1.07
N THR A 32 -11.63 11.85 -0.24
CA THR A 32 -12.75 10.97 -0.61
C THR A 32 -13.38 11.39 -1.94
N GLU A 33 -13.80 12.64 -2.02
CA GLU A 33 -14.53 13.11 -3.19
C GLU A 33 -13.68 13.01 -4.46
N GLN A 34 -12.40 13.39 -4.36
CA GLN A 34 -11.51 13.34 -5.52
C GLN A 34 -11.32 11.91 -6.01
N ILE A 35 -11.11 10.98 -5.08
CA ILE A 35 -10.94 9.57 -5.45
C ILE A 35 -12.20 9.04 -6.13
N GLU A 36 -13.37 9.34 -5.55
CA GLU A 36 -14.61 8.86 -6.12
C GLU A 36 -14.86 9.45 -7.50
N GLN A 37 -14.55 10.74 -7.68
CA GLN A 37 -14.67 11.36 -8.99
C GLN A 37 -13.71 10.73 -10.00
N ASN A 38 -12.48 10.43 -9.57
CA ASN A 38 -11.51 9.80 -10.46
C ASN A 38 -11.98 8.42 -10.92
N ILE A 39 -12.61 7.67 -10.02
CA ILE A 39 -13.16 6.35 -10.37
C ILE A 39 -14.26 6.52 -11.44
N LYS A 40 -15.14 7.50 -11.24
CA LYS A 40 -16.22 7.74 -12.20
C LYS A 40 -15.71 8.21 -13.55
N LYS A 41 -14.65 9.02 -13.55
CA LYS A 41 -14.05 9.47 -14.81
C LYS A 41 -13.51 8.32 -15.65
N LEU A 42 -13.12 7.23 -15.00
CA LEU A 42 -12.65 6.04 -15.72
C LEU A 42 -13.80 5.20 -16.28
N GLY A 43 -15.04 5.59 -16.04
CA GLY A 43 -16.20 4.89 -16.56
C GLY A 43 -16.79 3.86 -15.62
N PHE A 44 -16.38 3.88 -14.35
CA PHE A 44 -16.91 2.94 -13.36
C PHE A 44 -17.94 3.62 -12.47
N LYS A 45 -18.94 2.86 -12.06
CA LYS A 45 -19.83 3.26 -10.99
C LYS A 45 -19.14 2.96 -9.67
N LEU A 46 -19.48 3.67 -8.61
CA LEU A 46 -18.91 3.36 -7.32
C LEU A 46 -19.26 1.92 -6.92
N SER A 47 -20.45 1.45 -7.27
CA SER A 47 -20.86 0.08 -6.95
C SER A 47 -20.08 -0.98 -7.73
N ASP A 48 -19.29 -0.61 -8.72
CA ASP A 48 -18.41 -1.56 -9.40
C ASP A 48 -17.16 -1.89 -8.57
N VAL A 49 -16.88 -1.09 -7.54
CA VAL A 49 -15.74 -1.37 -6.65
C VAL A 49 -16.21 -2.42 -5.66
N LYS A 50 -15.71 -3.64 -5.82
CA LYS A 50 -16.17 -4.79 -5.04
C LYS A 50 -15.30 -5.08 -3.83
N ILE A 51 -14.01 -4.71 -3.90
CA ILE A 51 -13.05 -5.03 -2.86
C ILE A 51 -12.19 -3.81 -2.58
N MET A 52 -11.90 -3.60 -1.30
CA MET A 52 -10.88 -2.63 -0.87
C MET A 52 -9.84 -3.36 -0.06
N VAL A 53 -8.58 -3.01 -0.27
CA VAL A 53 -7.46 -3.50 0.53
C VAL A 53 -6.60 -2.32 0.93
N THR A 54 -5.75 -2.52 1.93
CA THR A 54 -4.88 -1.46 2.43
C THR A 54 -3.43 -1.89 2.40
N SER A 55 -2.52 -0.92 2.26
CA SER A 55 -1.12 -1.18 2.47
C SER A 55 -0.84 -1.27 3.98
N HIS A 56 -1.33 -0.29 4.73
CA HIS A 56 -1.17 -0.30 6.19
C HIS A 56 -2.12 0.69 6.84
N ALA A 57 -2.32 0.50 8.14
CA ALA A 57 -3.34 1.22 8.89
C ALA A 57 -2.79 2.53 9.47
N HIS A 58 -2.50 3.49 8.58
CA HIS A 58 -2.14 4.84 8.97
C HIS A 58 -3.13 5.82 8.36
N TRP A 59 -3.38 6.90 9.07
CA TRP A 59 -4.35 7.93 8.72
C TRP A 59 -4.24 8.39 7.26
N ASP A 60 -3.02 8.58 6.77
CA ASP A 60 -2.85 9.12 5.41
C ASP A 60 -3.07 8.07 4.32
N HIS A 61 -3.34 6.84 4.68
CA HIS A 61 -3.61 5.78 3.71
C HIS A 61 -5.00 5.16 3.87
N VAL A 62 -5.55 5.23 5.09
CA VAL A 62 -6.88 4.68 5.34
C VAL A 62 -7.87 5.73 5.83
N GLY A 63 -7.53 7.01 5.66
CA GLY A 63 -8.37 8.08 6.19
C GLY A 63 -9.76 8.13 5.58
N ALA A 64 -9.88 7.79 4.30
CA ALA A 64 -11.17 7.80 3.62
C ALA A 64 -11.78 6.40 3.49
N LEU A 65 -11.17 5.40 4.14
CA LEU A 65 -11.56 4.01 3.92
C LEU A 65 -13.00 3.73 4.31
N ALA A 66 -13.39 4.16 5.51
CA ALA A 66 -14.76 3.90 5.99
C ALA A 66 -15.80 4.54 5.08
N ARG A 67 -15.55 5.78 4.65
CA ARG A 67 -16.48 6.51 3.81
C ARG A 67 -16.58 5.89 2.41
N ILE A 68 -15.44 5.57 1.80
CA ILE A 68 -15.48 4.99 0.46
C ILE A 68 -16.09 3.59 0.51
N LYS A 69 -15.81 2.83 1.57
CA LYS A 69 -16.46 1.54 1.75
C LYS A 69 -17.97 1.69 1.78
N GLN A 70 -18.45 2.67 2.53
CA GLN A 70 -19.88 2.95 2.61
C GLN A 70 -20.47 3.33 1.25
N ASP A 71 -19.77 4.22 0.53
CA ASP A 71 -20.27 4.74 -0.73
C ASP A 71 -20.25 3.70 -1.85
N THR A 72 -19.34 2.73 -1.79
CA THR A 72 -19.20 1.72 -2.84
C THR A 72 -19.92 0.41 -2.51
N GLY A 73 -20.07 0.10 -1.24
CA GLY A 73 -20.56 -1.21 -0.82
C GLY A 73 -19.49 -2.29 -0.87
N ALA A 74 -18.24 -1.91 -1.06
CA ALA A 74 -17.15 -2.88 -1.21
C ALA A 74 -16.86 -3.62 0.09
N LYS A 75 -16.29 -4.82 -0.04
CA LYS A 75 -15.80 -5.58 1.10
C LYS A 75 -14.38 -5.20 1.40
N LEU A 76 -14.07 -5.00 2.67
CA LEU A 76 -12.70 -4.70 3.09
C LEU A 76 -12.00 -5.99 3.48
N ILE A 77 -10.86 -6.24 2.82
CA ILE A 77 -10.01 -7.39 3.11
C ILE A 77 -8.70 -6.86 3.66
N ALA A 78 -8.27 -7.37 4.81
CA ALA A 78 -7.09 -6.82 5.47
C ALA A 78 -6.25 -7.92 6.11
N MET A 79 -4.95 -7.65 6.16
CA MET A 79 -3.98 -8.51 6.81
C MET A 79 -4.27 -8.57 8.30
N GLN A 80 -4.23 -9.77 8.85
CA GLN A 80 -4.60 -10.02 10.24
C GLN A 80 -3.96 -9.02 11.21
N GLN A 81 -2.68 -8.74 11.05
CA GLN A 81 -1.95 -7.93 12.02
C GLN A 81 -2.35 -6.45 12.02
N ASP A 82 -3.10 -6.00 11.01
CA ASP A 82 -3.61 -4.62 11.01
C ASP A 82 -5.12 -4.54 11.28
N VAL A 83 -5.78 -5.68 11.49
CA VAL A 83 -7.24 -5.69 11.69
C VAL A 83 -7.64 -4.87 12.90
N LYS A 84 -6.96 -5.08 14.03
CA LYS A 84 -7.31 -4.35 15.24
C LYS A 84 -7.18 -2.84 15.05
N ALA A 85 -6.08 -2.39 14.43
CA ALA A 85 -5.87 -0.97 14.18
C ALA A 85 -7.00 -0.40 13.32
N LEU A 86 -7.39 -1.11 12.27
CA LEU A 86 -8.46 -0.64 11.39
C LEU A 86 -9.78 -0.54 12.13
N GLU A 87 -10.08 -1.51 12.98
CA GLU A 87 -11.38 -1.55 13.64
C GLU A 87 -11.48 -0.61 14.83
N ILE A 88 -10.35 -0.26 15.47
CA ILE A 88 -10.39 0.75 16.52
C ILE A 88 -10.10 2.16 16.01
N GLY A 89 -9.57 2.29 14.80
CA GLY A 89 -9.28 3.59 14.21
C GLY A 89 -8.00 4.23 14.71
N LYS A 90 -7.01 3.40 15.05
CA LYS A 90 -5.78 3.91 15.64
C LYS A 90 -4.62 2.95 15.39
N PRO A 91 -3.45 3.45 14.99
CA PRO A 91 -2.31 2.56 14.75
C PRO A 91 -1.84 1.86 16.02
N ILE A 92 -1.21 0.70 15.85
CA ILE A 92 -0.62 -0.06 16.93
C ILE A 92 0.88 0.26 16.99
N GLY A 93 1.41 0.46 18.19
CA GLY A 93 2.82 0.74 18.40
C GLY A 93 3.05 2.14 18.92
N GLU A 94 4.18 2.32 19.62
CA GLU A 94 4.56 3.62 20.16
C GLU A 94 5.27 4.42 19.09
N ASN A 95 4.92 5.71 19.00
CA ASN A 95 5.41 6.57 17.93
C ASN A 95 5.69 7.97 18.48
N THR A 96 6.85 8.54 18.14
CA THR A 96 7.25 9.85 18.66
C THR A 96 6.51 11.00 17.99
N PHE A 97 6.03 10.82 16.75
CA PHE A 97 5.26 11.88 16.10
C PHE A 97 3.87 11.94 16.69
N GLN A 98 3.13 10.90 16.49
CA GLN A 98 1.80 10.75 17.02
C GLN A 98 1.14 9.58 16.33
N SER A 99 0.05 9.14 16.94
CA SER A 99 -0.80 8.15 16.32
C SER A 99 -2.09 8.87 15.93
N ILE A 100 -2.13 9.43 14.73
CA ILE A 100 -3.30 10.16 14.28
C ILE A 100 -4.45 9.17 14.07
N PRO A 101 -5.58 9.38 14.73
CA PRO A 101 -6.70 8.46 14.56
C PRO A 101 -7.40 8.66 13.22
N PHE A 102 -8.13 7.65 12.83
CA PHE A 102 -8.95 7.68 11.62
C PHE A 102 -10.28 7.03 11.93
N THR A 103 -11.24 7.17 11.03
CA THR A 103 -12.57 6.59 11.27
C THR A 103 -12.45 5.06 11.29
N PRO A 104 -12.89 4.42 12.37
CA PRO A 104 -12.86 2.95 12.42
C PRO A 104 -13.64 2.32 11.28
N VAL A 105 -13.18 1.18 10.84
CA VAL A 105 -13.83 0.49 9.74
C VAL A 105 -13.82 -1.01 10.02
N LYS A 106 -14.95 -1.66 9.72
CA LYS A 106 -15.06 -3.09 9.93
C LYS A 106 -14.34 -3.85 8.81
N VAL A 107 -13.53 -4.83 9.18
CA VAL A 107 -12.89 -5.71 8.23
C VAL A 107 -13.84 -6.86 7.92
N ASP A 108 -14.14 -7.06 6.65
CA ASP A 108 -15.09 -8.12 6.25
C ASP A 108 -14.40 -9.47 6.10
N LYS A 109 -13.13 -9.46 5.69
CA LYS A 109 -12.37 -10.70 5.55
C LYS A 109 -10.94 -10.49 5.98
N VAL A 110 -10.48 -11.35 6.86
CA VAL A 110 -9.10 -11.32 7.35
C VAL A 110 -8.26 -12.25 6.49
N ILE A 111 -7.09 -11.79 6.07
CA ILE A 111 -6.17 -12.64 5.32
C ILE A 111 -4.83 -12.72 6.04
N HIS A 112 -4.04 -13.68 5.61
CA HIS A 112 -2.73 -13.97 6.18
C HIS A 112 -1.67 -13.92 5.10
N ASP A 113 -0.42 -13.88 5.55
CA ASP A 113 0.73 -13.81 4.65
C ASP A 113 0.65 -14.86 3.55
N GLY A 114 0.84 -14.42 2.31
CA GLY A 114 0.87 -15.29 1.14
C GLY A 114 -0.48 -15.56 0.50
N GLU A 115 -1.57 -15.13 1.12
CA GLU A 115 -2.88 -15.37 0.55
C GLU A 115 -3.13 -14.47 -0.65
N VAL A 116 -4.02 -14.91 -1.52
CA VAL A 116 -4.33 -14.22 -2.77
C VAL A 116 -5.79 -13.76 -2.74
N VAL A 117 -5.98 -12.49 -3.08
CA VAL A 117 -7.32 -11.92 -3.26
C VAL A 117 -7.66 -12.01 -4.73
N LYS A 118 -8.82 -12.55 -5.04
CA LYS A 118 -9.23 -12.74 -6.44
C LYS A 118 -10.45 -11.91 -6.78
N LEU A 119 -10.43 -11.31 -7.97
CA LEU A 119 -11.58 -10.59 -8.50
C LEU A 119 -11.56 -10.79 -10.02
N GLY A 120 -12.50 -11.60 -10.52
CA GLY A 120 -12.44 -11.96 -11.93
C GLY A 120 -11.13 -12.64 -12.26
N LYS A 121 -10.41 -12.10 -13.23
CA LYS A 121 -9.11 -12.65 -13.61
C LYS A 121 -7.97 -12.07 -12.79
N LEU A 122 -8.24 -11.07 -11.98
CA LEU A 122 -7.23 -10.42 -11.16
C LEU A 122 -6.89 -11.32 -9.97
N LYS A 123 -5.58 -11.53 -9.76
CA LYS A 123 -5.08 -12.24 -8.59
C LYS A 123 -4.06 -11.35 -7.91
N LEU A 124 -4.38 -10.90 -6.71
CA LEU A 124 -3.54 -9.97 -5.97
C LEU A 124 -3.00 -10.66 -4.73
N LYS A 125 -1.69 -10.85 -4.69
CA LYS A 125 -1.05 -11.59 -3.60
C LYS A 125 -0.66 -10.66 -2.47
N ALA A 126 -0.93 -11.08 -1.25
CA ALA A 126 -0.59 -10.35 -0.04
C ALA A 126 0.70 -10.91 0.55
N THR A 127 1.74 -10.09 0.63
CA THR A 127 2.99 -10.47 1.26
C THR A 127 3.18 -9.59 2.48
N LEU A 128 3.26 -10.20 3.65
CA LEU A 128 3.45 -9.46 4.89
C LEU A 128 4.85 -8.90 4.96
N THR A 129 4.97 -7.57 5.05
CA THR A 129 6.25 -6.88 5.18
C THR A 129 6.15 -5.89 6.35
N PRO A 130 6.14 -6.43 7.59
CA PRO A 130 5.84 -5.61 8.77
C PRO A 130 7.01 -4.75 9.21
N GLY A 131 6.72 -3.83 10.10
CA GLY A 131 7.69 -2.89 10.66
C GLY A 131 7.09 -1.50 10.72
N HIS A 132 6.81 -0.92 9.58
CA HIS A 132 6.14 0.38 9.52
C HIS A 132 4.79 0.31 10.26
N THR A 133 4.03 -0.76 10.05
CA THR A 133 2.97 -1.23 10.95
C THR A 133 3.09 -2.74 11.06
N PRO A 134 2.48 -3.35 12.09
CA PRO A 134 2.53 -4.81 12.20
C PRO A 134 1.91 -5.55 11.03
N GLY A 135 0.94 -4.95 10.35
CA GLY A 135 0.25 -5.58 9.23
C GLY A 135 0.61 -5.02 7.87
N CYS A 136 1.71 -4.29 7.78
CA CYS A 136 2.13 -3.69 6.51
C CYS A 136 2.15 -4.77 5.43
N THR A 137 1.42 -4.54 4.35
CA THR A 137 1.22 -5.53 3.30
C THR A 137 1.73 -5.01 1.97
N THR A 138 2.61 -5.78 1.36
CA THR A 138 3.06 -5.53 0.01
C THR A 138 2.18 -6.35 -0.92
N TRP A 139 1.50 -5.68 -1.83
CA TRP A 139 0.61 -6.34 -2.77
C TRP A 139 1.32 -6.56 -4.08
N SER A 140 1.01 -7.66 -4.75
CA SER A 140 1.63 -7.91 -6.06
C SER A 140 0.68 -8.67 -6.96
N THR A 141 0.85 -8.43 -8.25
CA THR A 141 0.07 -9.12 -9.26
C THR A 141 0.88 -9.21 -10.54
N GLU A 142 0.45 -10.07 -11.43
CA GLU A 142 1.10 -10.25 -12.72
C GLU A 142 0.19 -9.69 -13.80
N VAL A 143 0.76 -8.92 -14.72
CA VAL A 143 0.00 -8.41 -15.86
C VAL A 143 0.71 -8.81 -17.14
N LYS A 144 -0.07 -8.94 -18.21
CA LYS A 144 0.49 -9.18 -19.54
C LYS A 144 0.61 -7.87 -20.28
N SER A 145 1.77 -7.65 -20.89
CA SER A 145 2.01 -6.48 -21.71
C SER A 145 2.87 -6.91 -22.91
N ASN A 146 2.35 -6.75 -24.11
CA ASN A 146 3.05 -7.13 -25.34
C ASN A 146 3.59 -8.57 -25.28
N GLY A 147 2.76 -9.49 -24.79
CA GLY A 147 3.11 -10.90 -24.71
C GLY A 147 4.00 -11.29 -23.55
N LYS A 148 4.45 -10.33 -22.75
CA LYS A 148 5.29 -10.60 -21.59
C LYS A 148 4.49 -10.53 -20.32
N ASN A 149 4.84 -11.38 -19.36
CA ASN A 149 4.29 -11.30 -18.01
C ASN A 149 5.17 -10.39 -17.19
N LEU A 150 4.55 -9.35 -16.62
CA LEU A 150 5.26 -8.39 -15.78
C LEU A 150 4.74 -8.48 -14.36
N ASN A 151 5.68 -8.46 -13.41
CA ASN A 151 5.33 -8.45 -11.99
C ASN A 151 5.16 -7.00 -11.54
N VAL A 152 3.96 -6.67 -11.09
CA VAL A 152 3.65 -5.35 -10.54
C VAL A 152 3.61 -5.46 -9.03
N VAL A 153 4.40 -4.64 -8.34
CA VAL A 153 4.49 -4.68 -6.90
C VAL A 153 4.10 -3.34 -6.31
N PHE A 154 3.24 -3.39 -5.30
CA PHE A 154 2.81 -2.23 -4.53
C PHE A 154 3.42 -2.39 -3.14
N PRO A 155 4.68 -1.95 -2.96
CA PRO A 155 5.33 -2.22 -1.66
C PRO A 155 4.72 -1.38 -0.56
N CYS A 156 4.61 -1.97 0.62
CA CYS A 156 4.22 -1.22 1.79
C CYS A 156 5.35 -0.27 2.18
N SER A 157 5.01 0.77 2.91
CA SER A 157 6.00 1.73 3.37
C SER A 157 7.07 1.05 4.23
N LEU A 158 8.29 1.55 4.12
CA LEU A 158 9.44 1.00 4.84
C LEU A 158 10.07 2.01 5.78
N SER A 159 9.57 3.23 5.83
CA SER A 159 10.17 4.27 6.65
C SER A 159 9.89 4.03 8.13
N VAL A 160 10.77 4.56 8.98
CA VAL A 160 10.58 4.48 10.42
C VAL A 160 9.44 5.38 10.87
N ALA A 161 9.35 6.59 10.32
CA ALA A 161 8.22 7.51 10.51
C ALA A 161 7.84 7.69 11.98
N GLY A 162 8.84 7.93 12.82
CA GLY A 162 8.61 8.20 14.23
C GLY A 162 8.35 6.99 15.09
N ASN A 163 8.29 5.79 14.52
CA ASN A 163 8.14 4.58 15.33
C ASN A 163 9.28 4.45 16.34
N VAL A 164 8.91 4.11 17.58
CA VAL A 164 9.90 3.86 18.62
C VAL A 164 10.53 2.51 18.34
N LEU A 165 11.85 2.49 18.12
CA LEU A 165 12.55 1.25 17.77
C LEU A 165 13.09 0.50 18.98
N GLN A 166 13.45 1.22 20.05
CA GLN A 166 13.98 0.59 21.26
C GLN A 166 12.89 0.54 22.32
N ASN A 167 12.67 -0.64 22.88
CA ASN A 167 11.70 -0.81 23.97
C ASN A 167 10.29 -0.34 23.60
N ASN A 168 9.86 -0.69 22.41
CA ASN A 168 8.47 -0.40 22.00
C ASN A 168 7.57 -1.46 22.63
N HIS A 169 6.87 -1.09 23.69
CA HIS A 169 6.09 -2.07 24.45
C HIS A 169 4.84 -2.54 23.72
N GLN A 170 4.30 -1.71 22.83
CA GLN A 170 3.13 -2.09 22.05
C GLN A 170 3.51 -2.89 20.81
N TYR A 171 4.78 -2.81 20.40
CA TYR A 171 5.26 -3.50 19.19
C TYR A 171 6.69 -3.97 19.45
N PRO A 172 6.86 -4.95 20.34
CA PRO A 172 8.22 -5.33 20.76
C PRO A 172 9.11 -5.92 19.69
N ASN A 173 8.54 -6.54 18.66
CA ASN A 173 9.33 -7.14 17.59
C ASN A 173 9.61 -6.20 16.41
N ILE A 174 9.43 -4.90 16.61
CA ILE A 174 9.46 -3.97 15.48
C ILE A 174 10.78 -4.00 14.71
N VAL A 175 11.92 -4.06 15.41
CA VAL A 175 13.22 -4.07 14.73
C VAL A 175 13.38 -5.33 13.87
N GLU A 176 13.04 -6.47 14.47
CA GLU A 176 13.13 -7.75 13.76
C GLU A 176 12.21 -7.76 12.54
N ASP A 177 11.03 -7.19 12.68
CA ASP A 177 10.06 -7.14 11.58
C ASP A 177 10.59 -6.29 10.43
N TYR A 178 11.17 -5.11 10.72
CA TYR A 178 11.78 -4.30 9.65
C TYR A 178 12.86 -5.10 8.92
N ARG A 179 13.71 -5.78 9.66
CA ARG A 179 14.82 -6.51 9.04
C ARG A 179 14.34 -7.65 8.17
N GLN A 180 13.34 -8.37 8.63
CA GLN A 180 12.72 -9.42 7.83
C GLN A 180 12.13 -8.86 6.55
N SER A 181 11.49 -7.70 6.65
CA SER A 181 10.85 -7.09 5.49
C SER A 181 11.86 -6.64 4.45
N PHE A 182 12.97 -6.04 4.90
CA PHE A 182 14.03 -5.67 3.95
C PHE A 182 14.55 -6.89 3.21
N LYS A 183 14.80 -7.96 3.95
CA LYS A 183 15.30 -9.20 3.36
C LYS A 183 14.30 -9.76 2.36
N ARG A 184 13.04 -9.77 2.73
CA ARG A 184 11.97 -10.31 1.91
C ARG A 184 11.84 -9.55 0.59
N LEU A 185 11.83 -8.22 0.69
CA LEU A 185 11.65 -7.39 -0.49
C LEU A 185 12.88 -7.39 -1.39
N LYS A 186 14.07 -7.56 -0.84
CA LYS A 186 15.28 -7.68 -1.66
C LYS A 186 15.20 -8.88 -2.60
N ASN A 187 14.49 -9.92 -2.19
CA ASN A 187 14.39 -11.14 -2.97
C ASN A 187 13.14 -11.19 -3.86
N MET A 188 12.35 -10.13 -3.85
CA MET A 188 11.12 -10.10 -4.63
C MET A 188 11.38 -9.53 -6.02
N LYS A 189 10.87 -10.23 -7.03
CA LYS A 189 10.98 -9.75 -8.39
C LYS A 189 9.89 -8.69 -8.65
N ALA A 190 10.29 -7.54 -9.17
CA ALA A 190 9.35 -6.47 -9.49
C ALA A 190 9.78 -5.80 -10.79
N ASP A 191 8.92 -5.88 -11.79
CA ASP A 191 9.16 -5.17 -13.06
C ASP A 191 8.62 -3.75 -12.97
N ILE A 192 7.51 -3.57 -12.27
CA ILE A 192 6.87 -2.26 -12.09
C ILE A 192 6.61 -2.08 -10.60
N VAL A 193 6.97 -0.90 -10.07
CA VAL A 193 6.80 -0.59 -8.66
C VAL A 193 5.90 0.63 -8.52
N LEU A 194 4.81 0.47 -7.77
CA LEU A 194 3.84 1.54 -7.56
C LEU A 194 3.66 1.75 -6.07
N THR A 195 4.18 2.86 -5.56
CA THR A 195 4.24 3.10 -4.12
C THR A 195 3.08 3.96 -3.63
N SER A 196 2.73 3.79 -2.34
CA SER A 196 1.64 4.56 -1.75
C SER A 196 2.03 6.02 -1.51
N HIS A 197 3.32 6.29 -1.32
CA HIS A 197 3.83 7.65 -1.46
C HIS A 197 4.48 7.69 -2.83
N PRO A 198 3.81 8.31 -3.81
CA PRO A 198 4.23 8.14 -5.22
C PRO A 198 5.64 8.66 -5.51
N GLU A 199 6.14 9.61 -4.73
CA GLU A 199 7.50 10.11 -4.95
C GLU A 199 8.57 9.04 -4.71
N VAL A 200 8.27 8.02 -3.91
CA VAL A 200 9.27 7.00 -3.59
C VAL A 200 9.67 6.22 -4.84
N ALA A 201 8.72 5.88 -5.70
CA ALA A 201 9.01 5.21 -6.96
C ALA A 201 8.94 6.15 -8.16
N ASP A 202 8.83 7.44 -7.90
CA ASP A 202 8.70 8.45 -8.96
C ASP A 202 7.54 8.13 -9.90
N VAL A 203 6.39 7.82 -9.33
CA VAL A 203 5.23 7.42 -10.12
C VAL A 203 4.79 8.55 -11.05
N MET A 204 4.75 9.79 -10.55
CA MET A 204 4.34 10.92 -11.37
C MET A 204 5.35 11.19 -12.48
N GLY A 205 6.64 11.06 -12.19
CA GLY A 205 7.68 11.23 -13.21
C GLY A 205 7.58 10.16 -14.29
N ASN A 206 7.35 8.91 -13.88
CA ASN A 206 7.18 7.83 -14.85
C ASN A 206 5.96 8.05 -15.73
N LYS A 207 4.87 8.56 -15.15
CA LYS A 207 3.68 8.87 -15.93
C LYS A 207 3.97 9.96 -16.96
N ALA A 208 4.69 11.00 -16.54
CA ALA A 208 5.05 12.08 -17.45
C ALA A 208 5.93 11.58 -18.59
N ARG A 209 6.90 10.72 -18.31
CA ARG A 209 7.76 10.15 -19.32
C ARG A 209 6.99 9.26 -20.29
N LYS A 210 6.04 8.49 -19.75
CA LYS A 210 5.21 7.64 -20.59
C LYS A 210 4.35 8.49 -21.51
N ASP A 211 3.75 9.54 -20.98
CA ASP A 211 2.92 10.45 -21.79
C ASP A 211 3.74 11.16 -22.86
N ALA A 212 5.03 11.34 -22.62
CA ALA A 212 5.94 11.96 -23.58
C ALA A 212 6.50 10.97 -24.61
N GLY A 213 6.06 9.72 -24.58
CA GLY A 213 6.42 8.74 -25.59
C GLY A 213 7.30 7.60 -25.12
N GLN A 214 7.75 7.61 -23.87
CA GLN A 214 8.56 6.51 -23.34
C GLN A 214 7.63 5.41 -22.84
N VAL A 215 7.21 4.54 -23.75
CA VAL A 215 6.14 3.59 -23.47
C VAL A 215 6.47 2.63 -22.33
N ASN A 216 7.76 2.36 -22.08
CA ASN A 216 8.19 1.44 -21.04
C ASN A 216 8.68 2.16 -19.78
N ALA A 217 8.26 3.41 -19.56
CA ALA A 217 8.79 4.21 -18.47
C ALA A 217 8.58 3.57 -17.09
N PHE A 218 7.49 2.82 -16.92
CA PHE A 218 7.22 2.18 -15.63
C PHE A 218 7.99 0.88 -15.41
N ILE A 219 8.60 0.34 -16.46
CA ILE A 219 9.32 -0.93 -16.33
C ILE A 219 10.73 -0.63 -15.83
N GLN A 220 10.96 -0.88 -14.54
CA GLN A 220 12.21 -0.54 -13.87
C GLN A 220 12.58 -1.68 -12.93
N SER A 221 13.29 -2.67 -13.47
CA SER A 221 13.56 -3.92 -12.75
C SER A 221 14.42 -3.72 -11.50
N GLU A 222 15.17 -2.61 -11.41
CA GLU A 222 16.03 -2.35 -10.25
C GLU A 222 15.39 -1.42 -9.22
N LYS A 223 14.18 -0.95 -9.49
CA LYS A 223 13.58 0.09 -8.64
C LYS A 223 13.32 -0.42 -7.22
N LEU A 224 12.75 -1.62 -7.08
CA LEU A 224 12.42 -2.12 -5.75
C LEU A 224 13.67 -2.31 -4.90
N SER A 225 14.71 -2.91 -5.46
CA SER A 225 15.92 -3.12 -4.68
C SER A 225 16.57 -1.80 -4.27
N ALA A 226 16.49 -0.77 -5.12
CA ALA A 226 17.02 0.54 -4.76
C ALA A 226 16.23 1.17 -3.61
N ILE A 227 14.91 1.06 -3.66
CA ILE A 227 14.04 1.55 -2.58
C ILE A 227 14.38 0.86 -1.26
N VAL A 228 14.52 -0.46 -1.31
CA VAL A 228 14.81 -1.24 -0.10
C VAL A 228 16.17 -0.87 0.47
N LYS A 229 17.17 -0.71 -0.39
CA LYS A 229 18.51 -0.34 0.05
C LYS A 229 18.49 1.00 0.77
N ASP A 230 17.84 2.00 0.18
CA ASP A 230 17.74 3.33 0.80
C ASP A 230 17.00 3.25 2.13
N ALA A 231 15.91 2.49 2.19
CA ALA A 231 15.11 2.36 3.41
C ALA A 231 15.92 1.66 4.51
N GLU A 232 16.67 0.64 4.15
CA GLU A 232 17.47 -0.10 5.11
C GLU A 232 18.57 0.80 5.71
N MET A 233 19.20 1.60 4.87
CA MET A 233 20.24 2.54 5.33
C MET A 233 19.62 3.55 6.30
N ALA A 234 18.47 4.10 5.96
CA ALA A 234 17.78 5.06 6.82
C ALA A 234 17.35 4.41 8.15
N PHE A 235 16.90 3.17 8.07
CA PHE A 235 16.49 2.43 9.27
C PHE A 235 17.69 2.24 10.22
N GLU A 236 18.83 1.80 9.69
CA GLU A 236 20.01 1.57 10.53
C GLU A 236 20.47 2.87 11.20
N LYS A 237 20.39 3.97 10.46
CA LYS A 237 20.72 5.27 11.02
C LYS A 237 19.77 5.63 12.17
N SER A 238 18.48 5.43 11.97
CA SER A 238 17.48 5.69 13.00
C SER A 238 17.70 4.80 14.21
N LEU A 239 18.06 3.55 13.98
CA LEU A 239 18.29 2.61 15.08
C LEU A 239 19.47 3.04 15.94
N VAL A 240 20.55 3.48 15.31
CA VAL A 240 21.71 3.96 16.04
C VAL A 240 21.35 5.20 16.88
N SER A 241 20.65 6.16 16.27
CA SER A 241 20.30 7.39 16.99
C SER A 241 19.24 7.17 18.05
N SER A 242 18.51 6.05 18.03
CA SER A 242 17.48 5.77 19.04
C SER A 242 18.03 5.11 20.30
N LYS A 243 19.30 4.75 20.29
CA LYS A 243 19.90 4.13 21.47
C LYS A 243 20.03 5.14 22.61
N PRO A 244 19.79 4.70 23.88
CA PRO A 244 19.89 5.61 25.02
C PRO A 244 21.29 6.19 25.20
#